data_1ef10d50baffd9e5bdaf8df2f8080345
#
_entry.id   1ef10d50baffd9e5bdaf8df2f8080345
#
_cell.length_a   1.000
_cell.length_b   1.000
_cell.length_c   1.000
_cell.angle_alpha   90.00
_cell.angle_beta   90.00
_cell.angle_gamma   90.00
#
_symmetry.space_group_name_H-M   'P 1'
#
loop_
_entity.id
_entity.type
_entity.pdbx_description
1 polymer ?
#
loop_
_entity_poly.entity_id
_entity_poly.type
_entity_poly.pdbx_seq_one_letter_code
_entity_poly.pdbx_strand_id
1 'polypeptide(L)'
;MTSSESTATDSPRKGLTAALESSQPRRRSFTDYRRFIQNHYDGLPGALTAVTGLLTGHEALAGRLIRPGAFDVRGCKRILDAACGNGRYSRFLLRHADADAILTTFDLSPRMLTRARARLKSERVSHAVADLTRLPYADASFDAIVCGWVLEHLPDPRLGLRELARVLQPGGKLLLLSTEDTLTGAMCSRLWHCRTYNRVELRQISAECGLRWEREMWFSGMHRLLKLGGIIVEMRRASLPDSHSA
;
A
#
# COMPACT_ATOMS: atom_id res chain seq x y z
N MET A 1 -28.89 -44.32 -34.59
CA MET A 1 -29.15 -42.86 -34.61
C MET A 1 -29.68 -42.47 -33.25
N THR A 2 -28.84 -42.08 -32.35
CA THR A 2 -29.24 -41.42 -31.09
C THR A 2 -28.08 -40.54 -30.65
N SER A 3 -28.27 -39.23 -30.79
CA SER A 3 -27.35 -38.19 -30.43
C SER A 3 -27.37 -38.05 -28.90
N SER A 4 -26.22 -38.19 -28.24
CA SER A 4 -26.03 -37.88 -26.82
C SER A 4 -25.63 -36.43 -26.68
N GLU A 5 -26.52 -35.58 -26.18
CA GLU A 5 -26.22 -34.24 -25.72
C GLU A 5 -25.39 -34.30 -24.43
N SER A 6 -24.18 -33.77 -24.50
CA SER A 6 -23.31 -33.56 -23.36
C SER A 6 -23.72 -32.25 -22.68
N THR A 7 -24.37 -32.34 -21.54
CA THR A 7 -24.62 -31.20 -20.65
C THR A 7 -23.31 -30.83 -19.95
N ALA A 8 -22.70 -29.72 -20.38
CA ALA A 8 -21.58 -29.08 -19.73
C ALA A 8 -22.07 -28.50 -18.37
N THR A 9 -21.58 -29.03 -17.27
CA THR A 9 -21.79 -28.49 -15.92
C THR A 9 -21.08 -27.14 -15.81
N ASP A 10 -21.86 -26.09 -15.73
CA ASP A 10 -21.37 -24.71 -15.54
C ASP A 10 -20.72 -24.59 -14.16
N SER A 11 -19.44 -24.21 -14.16
CA SER A 11 -18.56 -24.26 -13.00
C SER A 11 -18.96 -23.20 -11.94
N PRO A 12 -19.03 -23.56 -10.63
CA PRO A 12 -19.37 -22.61 -9.55
C PRO A 12 -18.39 -21.44 -9.38
N ARG A 13 -17.24 -21.44 -10.09
CA ARG A 13 -16.27 -20.35 -10.12
C ARG A 13 -16.78 -19.07 -10.80
N LYS A 14 -17.65 -19.18 -11.80
CA LYS A 14 -18.21 -18.01 -12.51
C LYS A 14 -19.20 -17.22 -11.66
N GLY A 15 -19.93 -17.86 -10.76
CA GLY A 15 -20.85 -17.20 -9.85
C GLY A 15 -20.15 -16.39 -8.75
N LEU A 16 -19.01 -16.88 -8.26
CA LEU A 16 -18.24 -16.20 -7.21
C LEU A 16 -17.51 -14.97 -7.74
N THR A 17 -16.95 -15.03 -8.95
CA THR A 17 -16.32 -13.87 -9.62
C THR A 17 -17.33 -12.79 -9.96
N ALA A 18 -18.51 -13.16 -10.47
CA ALA A 18 -19.59 -12.21 -10.77
C ALA A 18 -20.15 -11.54 -9.48
N ALA A 19 -20.25 -12.28 -8.38
CA ALA A 19 -20.65 -11.72 -7.07
C ALA A 19 -19.58 -10.79 -6.49
N LEU A 20 -18.29 -11.05 -6.72
CA LEU A 20 -17.17 -10.21 -6.33
C LEU A 20 -17.09 -8.94 -7.19
N GLU A 21 -17.32 -9.04 -8.50
CA GLU A 21 -17.37 -7.90 -9.42
C GLU A 21 -18.54 -6.96 -9.11
N SER A 22 -19.70 -7.48 -8.73
CA SER A 22 -20.87 -6.68 -8.33
C SER A 22 -20.67 -5.94 -6.99
N SER A 23 -19.69 -6.33 -6.18
CA SER A 23 -19.39 -5.74 -4.87
C SER A 23 -18.33 -4.64 -4.91
N GLN A 24 -17.74 -4.34 -6.08
CA GLN A 24 -16.77 -3.25 -6.18
C GLN A 24 -17.46 -1.89 -5.94
N PRO A 25 -16.95 -1.06 -5.03
CA PRO A 25 -17.54 0.25 -4.78
C PRO A 25 -17.48 1.08 -6.07
N ARG A 26 -18.59 1.76 -6.41
CA ARG A 26 -18.66 2.67 -7.56
C ARG A 26 -17.44 3.60 -7.57
N ARG A 27 -16.80 3.78 -8.73
CA ARG A 27 -15.70 4.74 -8.90
C ARG A 27 -16.14 6.11 -8.42
N ARG A 28 -15.52 6.60 -7.35
CA ARG A 28 -15.78 7.94 -6.81
C ARG A 28 -15.09 8.98 -7.68
N SER A 29 -15.67 10.19 -7.73
CA SER A 29 -14.93 11.34 -8.26
C SER A 29 -13.74 11.66 -7.34
N PHE A 30 -12.73 12.39 -7.84
CA PHE A 30 -11.60 12.80 -7.01
C PHE A 30 -11.99 13.64 -5.80
N THR A 31 -12.98 14.53 -5.96
CA THR A 31 -13.50 15.37 -4.88
C THR A 31 -14.21 14.54 -3.82
N ASP A 32 -15.01 13.57 -4.24
CA ASP A 32 -15.72 12.66 -3.32
C ASP A 32 -14.76 11.73 -2.61
N TYR A 33 -13.70 11.28 -3.29
CA TYR A 33 -12.64 10.49 -2.69
C TYR A 33 -11.94 11.25 -1.55
N ARG A 34 -11.46 12.46 -1.79
CA ARG A 34 -10.78 13.28 -0.78
C ARG A 34 -11.66 13.53 0.43
N ARG A 35 -12.91 13.97 0.19
CA ARG A 35 -13.89 14.22 1.25
C ARG A 35 -14.20 12.96 2.05
N PHE A 36 -14.36 11.84 1.37
CA PHE A 36 -14.61 10.54 2.03
C PHE A 36 -13.44 10.15 2.92
N ILE A 37 -12.20 10.18 2.43
CA ILE A 37 -11.01 9.80 3.20
C ILE A 37 -10.86 10.72 4.42
N GLN A 38 -10.94 12.04 4.26
CA GLN A 38 -10.85 12.96 5.38
C GLN A 38 -11.91 12.68 6.44
N ASN A 39 -13.17 12.60 6.05
CA ASN A 39 -14.26 12.34 6.99
C ASN A 39 -14.15 10.97 7.69
N HIS A 40 -13.71 9.94 6.95
CA HIS A 40 -13.60 8.59 7.48
C HIS A 40 -12.45 8.47 8.49
N TYR A 41 -11.29 9.02 8.19
CA TYR A 41 -10.12 8.92 9.06
C TYR A 41 -10.03 10.02 10.12
N ASP A 42 -10.67 11.17 9.92
CA ASP A 42 -10.79 12.22 10.93
C ASP A 42 -11.84 11.91 12.01
N GLY A 43 -12.77 11.00 11.74
CA GLY A 43 -13.86 10.63 12.63
C GLY A 43 -13.54 9.46 13.58
N LEU A 44 -14.62 8.95 14.23
CA LEU A 44 -14.60 7.74 15.05
C LEU A 44 -14.03 6.51 14.35
N PRO A 45 -14.30 6.24 13.04
CA PRO A 45 -13.71 5.12 12.34
C PRO A 45 -12.18 5.15 12.35
N GLY A 46 -11.56 6.33 12.17
CA GLY A 46 -10.11 6.48 12.24
C GLY A 46 -9.52 6.21 13.64
N ALA A 47 -10.26 6.52 14.71
CA ALA A 47 -9.89 6.15 16.07
C ALA A 47 -10.00 4.64 16.31
N LEU A 48 -11.07 4.01 15.81
CA LEU A 48 -11.28 2.55 15.87
C LEU A 48 -10.21 1.80 15.09
N THR A 49 -9.73 2.33 13.96
CA THR A 49 -8.62 1.71 13.18
C THR A 49 -7.34 1.60 14.02
N ALA A 50 -7.04 2.61 14.83
CA ALA A 50 -5.89 2.57 15.72
C ALA A 50 -6.05 1.50 16.80
N VAL A 51 -7.24 1.39 17.40
CA VAL A 51 -7.56 0.43 18.45
C VAL A 51 -7.60 -1.00 17.91
N THR A 52 -8.29 -1.22 16.77
CA THR A 52 -8.35 -2.55 16.14
C THR A 52 -6.99 -3.00 15.65
N GLY A 53 -6.16 -2.10 15.12
CA GLY A 53 -4.79 -2.42 14.72
C GLY A 53 -3.91 -2.86 15.90
N LEU A 54 -4.15 -2.34 17.10
CA LEU A 54 -3.49 -2.76 18.33
C LEU A 54 -4.01 -4.12 18.80
N LEU A 55 -5.32 -4.29 18.88
CA LEU A 55 -5.97 -5.53 19.35
C LEU A 55 -5.72 -6.73 18.43
N THR A 56 -5.62 -6.52 17.12
CA THR A 56 -5.37 -7.58 16.12
C THR A 56 -3.88 -7.91 15.94
N GLY A 57 -2.98 -7.26 16.69
CA GLY A 57 -1.55 -7.49 16.57
C GLY A 57 -0.94 -6.97 15.25
N HIS A 58 -1.69 -6.23 14.44
CA HIS A 58 -1.21 -5.68 13.16
C HIS A 58 0.04 -4.79 13.34
N GLU A 59 0.21 -4.19 14.50
CA GLU A 59 1.38 -3.38 14.79
C GLU A 59 2.64 -4.24 14.94
N ALA A 60 2.56 -5.35 15.67
CA ALA A 60 3.67 -6.30 15.78
C ALA A 60 4.01 -6.94 14.42
N LEU A 61 2.97 -7.20 13.60
CA LEU A 61 3.14 -7.73 12.25
C LEU A 61 3.85 -6.73 11.32
N ALA A 62 3.53 -5.43 11.41
CA ALA A 62 4.21 -4.39 10.65
C ALA A 62 5.74 -4.38 10.92
N GLY A 63 6.14 -4.58 12.18
CA GLY A 63 7.56 -4.68 12.56
C GLY A 63 8.30 -5.87 11.96
N ARG A 64 7.58 -6.93 11.55
CA ARG A 64 8.20 -8.07 10.86
C ARG A 64 8.56 -7.74 9.41
N LEU A 65 7.87 -6.79 8.80
CA LEU A 65 8.13 -6.36 7.43
C LEU A 65 9.31 -5.39 7.34
N ILE A 66 9.47 -4.49 8.32
CA ILE A 66 10.49 -3.44 8.31
C ILE A 66 11.57 -3.80 9.34
N ARG A 67 12.61 -4.48 8.87
CA ARG A 67 13.75 -4.90 9.68
C ARG A 67 14.90 -5.41 8.77
N PRO A 68 16.12 -5.56 9.29
CA PRO A 68 17.19 -6.27 8.58
C PRO A 68 16.76 -7.66 8.10
N GLY A 69 17.07 -7.98 6.84
CA GLY A 69 16.65 -9.25 6.20
C GLY A 69 15.21 -9.30 5.67
N ALA A 70 14.37 -8.29 6.00
CA ALA A 70 13.09 -8.05 5.37
C ALA A 70 13.15 -6.77 4.52
N PHE A 71 12.24 -5.81 4.63
CA PHE A 71 12.42 -4.50 4.01
C PHE A 71 13.45 -3.71 4.82
N ASP A 72 14.69 -3.82 4.42
CA ASP A 72 15.84 -3.26 5.13
C ASP A 72 16.10 -1.83 4.66
N VAL A 73 16.01 -0.87 5.56
CA VAL A 73 16.19 0.56 5.27
C VAL A 73 17.55 1.11 5.69
N ARG A 74 18.47 0.24 6.14
CA ARG A 74 19.85 0.66 6.42
C ARG A 74 20.53 1.11 5.13
N GLY A 75 21.37 2.13 5.23
CA GLY A 75 21.98 2.80 4.07
C GLY A 75 21.07 3.78 3.34
N CYS A 76 19.75 3.78 3.62
CA CYS A 76 18.83 4.78 3.06
C CYS A 76 18.92 6.09 3.87
N LYS A 77 19.11 7.21 3.18
CA LYS A 77 19.23 8.53 3.81
C LYS A 77 17.92 9.31 3.81
N ARG A 78 17.10 9.13 2.79
CA ARG A 78 15.80 9.82 2.61
C ARG A 78 14.70 8.80 2.43
N ILE A 79 13.90 8.64 3.46
CA ILE A 79 12.85 7.62 3.54
C ILE A 79 11.49 8.31 3.56
N LEU A 80 10.52 7.79 2.79
CA LEU A 80 9.15 8.29 2.77
C LEU A 80 8.19 7.23 3.34
N ASP A 81 7.37 7.62 4.31
CA ASP A 81 6.16 6.86 4.69
C ASP A 81 4.95 7.55 4.07
N ALA A 82 4.45 6.96 3.00
CA ALA A 82 3.40 7.52 2.15
C ALA A 82 2.01 7.15 2.69
N ALA A 83 1.18 8.17 2.97
CA ALA A 83 -0.10 8.04 3.66
C ALA A 83 0.08 7.32 5.01
N CYS A 84 0.93 7.89 5.85
CA CYS A 84 1.47 7.27 7.06
C CYS A 84 0.42 6.98 8.14
N GLY A 85 -0.79 7.53 8.03
CA GLY A 85 -1.83 7.45 9.04
C GLY A 85 -1.31 7.93 10.39
N ASN A 86 -1.43 7.10 11.42
CA ASN A 86 -0.93 7.40 12.76
C ASN A 86 0.57 7.09 12.98
N GLY A 87 1.35 6.89 11.91
CA GLY A 87 2.80 6.64 11.99
C GLY A 87 3.19 5.20 12.38
N ARG A 88 2.35 4.21 12.06
CA ARG A 88 2.60 2.81 12.41
C ARG A 88 3.90 2.30 11.77
N TYR A 89 4.06 2.45 10.46
CA TYR A 89 5.27 2.04 9.75
C TYR A 89 6.44 2.96 10.04
N SER A 90 6.19 4.27 10.16
CA SER A 90 7.20 5.28 10.51
C SER A 90 8.01 4.92 11.74
N ARG A 91 7.37 4.36 12.79
CA ARG A 91 8.06 3.94 14.02
C ARG A 91 9.13 2.86 13.76
N PHE A 92 8.83 1.91 12.89
CA PHE A 92 9.78 0.84 12.54
C PHE A 92 10.84 1.34 11.57
N LEU A 93 10.49 2.24 10.65
CA LEU A 93 11.45 2.92 9.79
C LEU A 93 12.48 3.68 10.63
N LEU A 94 12.05 4.50 11.59
CA LEU A 94 12.95 5.21 12.51
C LEU A 94 13.83 4.29 13.33
N ARG A 95 13.30 3.13 13.74
CA ARG A 95 14.03 2.15 14.57
C ARG A 95 15.19 1.50 13.81
N HIS A 96 15.01 1.25 12.51
CA HIS A 96 15.94 0.48 11.70
C HIS A 96 16.74 1.30 10.71
N ALA A 97 16.37 2.56 10.46
CA ALA A 97 17.15 3.47 9.65
C ALA A 97 18.40 3.95 10.39
N ASP A 98 19.42 4.30 9.63
CA ASP A 98 20.64 4.90 10.18
C ASP A 98 20.33 6.19 10.95
N ALA A 99 21.23 6.57 11.87
CA ALA A 99 21.02 7.73 12.74
C ALA A 99 20.91 9.06 11.97
N ASP A 100 21.56 9.16 10.83
CA ASP A 100 21.57 10.33 9.94
C ASP A 100 20.48 10.30 8.86
N ALA A 101 19.65 9.25 8.82
CA ALA A 101 18.54 9.16 7.90
C ALA A 101 17.39 10.10 8.31
N ILE A 102 16.80 10.76 7.32
CA ILE A 102 15.62 11.62 7.48
C ILE A 102 14.39 10.86 7.00
N LEU A 103 13.36 10.82 7.83
CA LEU A 103 12.05 10.28 7.51
C LEU A 103 11.10 11.41 7.16
N THR A 104 10.53 11.36 6.00
CA THR A 104 9.40 12.20 5.60
C THR A 104 8.12 11.39 5.70
N THR A 105 7.07 11.98 6.25
CA THR A 105 5.74 11.38 6.29
C THR A 105 4.73 12.32 5.69
N PHE A 106 3.75 11.78 5.00
CA PHE A 106 2.57 12.56 4.64
C PHE A 106 1.30 11.75 4.82
N ASP A 107 0.20 12.48 5.01
CA ASP A 107 -1.15 11.92 4.98
C ASP A 107 -2.12 12.99 4.47
N LEU A 108 -3.25 12.55 3.92
CA LEU A 108 -4.31 13.46 3.49
C LEU A 108 -5.08 14.03 4.69
N SER A 109 -5.07 13.34 5.84
CA SER A 109 -5.74 13.72 7.09
C SER A 109 -4.78 14.47 8.02
N PRO A 110 -5.01 15.76 8.32
CA PRO A 110 -4.24 16.50 9.31
C PRO A 110 -4.30 15.87 10.70
N ARG A 111 -5.43 15.25 11.06
CA ARG A 111 -5.61 14.58 12.36
C ARG A 111 -4.74 13.33 12.47
N MET A 112 -4.57 12.57 11.39
CA MET A 112 -3.65 11.43 11.37
C MET A 112 -2.22 11.90 11.56
N LEU A 113 -1.80 12.99 10.91
CA LEU A 113 -0.47 13.56 11.12
C LEU A 113 -0.25 14.06 12.56
N THR A 114 -1.27 14.63 13.20
CA THR A 114 -1.19 15.01 14.63
C THR A 114 -0.93 13.77 15.50
N ARG A 115 -1.61 12.66 15.23
CA ARG A 115 -1.41 11.38 15.93
C ARG A 115 -0.02 10.79 15.64
N ALA A 116 0.43 10.84 14.38
CA ALA A 116 1.76 10.39 13.98
C ALA A 116 2.85 11.19 14.70
N ARG A 117 2.75 12.53 14.72
CA ARG A 117 3.68 13.42 15.43
C ARG A 117 3.73 13.11 16.92
N ALA A 118 2.58 12.95 17.57
CA ALA A 118 2.51 12.60 19.00
C ALA A 118 3.13 11.23 19.30
N ARG A 119 3.05 10.28 18.36
CA ARG A 119 3.63 8.94 18.48
C ARG A 119 5.13 8.90 18.27
N LEU A 120 5.63 9.60 17.25
CA LEU A 120 7.01 9.47 16.78
C LEU A 120 7.99 10.30 17.62
N LYS A 121 7.60 11.51 18.03
CA LYS A 121 8.37 12.42 18.91
C LYS A 121 9.85 12.50 18.52
N SER A 122 10.15 12.68 17.22
CA SER A 122 11.50 12.69 16.69
C SER A 122 11.72 13.87 15.75
N GLU A 123 12.82 14.58 15.92
CA GLU A 123 13.21 15.69 15.05
C GLU A 123 13.68 15.22 13.65
N ARG A 124 13.99 13.95 13.51
CA ARG A 124 14.34 13.33 12.22
C ARG A 124 13.12 13.09 11.32
N VAL A 125 11.92 13.49 11.76
CA VAL A 125 10.68 13.27 11.00
C VAL A 125 10.07 14.59 10.59
N SER A 126 9.93 14.78 9.28
CA SER A 126 9.10 15.84 8.71
C SER A 126 7.70 15.32 8.39
N HIS A 127 6.69 16.18 8.55
CA HIS A 127 5.29 15.84 8.33
C HIS A 127 4.65 16.84 7.36
N ALA A 128 3.96 16.33 6.33
CA ALA A 128 3.26 17.16 5.35
C ALA A 128 1.82 16.67 5.14
N VAL A 129 0.88 17.60 4.96
CA VAL A 129 -0.45 17.26 4.43
C VAL A 129 -0.32 17.19 2.93
N ALA A 130 -0.53 16.03 2.33
CA ALA A 130 -0.40 15.83 0.89
C ALA A 130 -1.34 14.74 0.36
N ASP A 131 -1.61 14.80 -0.94
CA ASP A 131 -2.37 13.82 -1.68
C ASP A 131 -1.41 12.91 -2.46
N LEU A 132 -1.56 11.59 -2.32
CA LEU A 132 -0.73 10.60 -3.01
C LEU A 132 -0.77 10.75 -4.54
N THR A 133 -1.82 11.36 -5.09
CA THR A 133 -1.96 11.55 -6.54
C THR A 133 -1.20 12.78 -7.06
N ARG A 134 -0.65 13.62 -6.17
CA ARG A 134 0.16 14.79 -6.49
C ARG A 134 1.05 15.17 -5.31
N LEU A 135 2.23 14.56 -5.26
CA LEU A 135 3.17 14.74 -4.16
C LEU A 135 3.98 16.05 -4.30
N PRO A 136 4.15 16.83 -3.22
CA PRO A 136 4.90 18.08 -3.24
C PRO A 136 6.42 17.84 -3.11
N TYR A 137 6.93 16.79 -3.72
CA TYR A 137 8.36 16.44 -3.69
C TYR A 137 8.93 16.41 -5.09
N ALA A 138 10.22 16.73 -5.23
CA ALA A 138 10.93 16.64 -6.49
C ALA A 138 11.10 15.17 -6.93
N ASP A 139 11.42 14.96 -8.19
CA ASP A 139 11.75 13.66 -8.74
C ASP A 139 12.97 13.07 -8.02
N ALA A 140 12.99 11.75 -7.87
CA ALA A 140 14.11 11.03 -7.26
C ALA A 140 14.54 11.55 -5.88
N SER A 141 13.58 11.99 -5.06
CA SER A 141 13.83 12.56 -3.72
C SER A 141 14.07 11.51 -2.63
N PHE A 142 13.69 10.25 -2.83
CA PHE A 142 13.71 9.24 -1.78
C PHE A 142 14.43 7.96 -2.20
N ASP A 143 15.18 7.37 -1.27
CA ASP A 143 15.90 6.10 -1.44
C ASP A 143 15.00 4.90 -1.18
N ALA A 144 14.05 5.08 -0.24
CA ALA A 144 13.08 4.05 0.13
C ALA A 144 11.71 4.68 0.42
N ILE A 145 10.66 3.97 0.04
CA ILE A 145 9.26 4.37 0.32
C ILE A 145 8.52 3.19 0.95
N VAL A 146 7.67 3.48 1.92
CA VAL A 146 6.61 2.56 2.38
C VAL A 146 5.28 3.17 2.02
N CYS A 147 4.38 2.39 1.43
CA CYS A 147 3.02 2.79 1.10
C CYS A 147 2.07 1.64 1.49
N GLY A 148 1.31 1.82 2.56
CA GLY A 148 0.47 0.76 3.10
C GLY A 148 -1.01 1.10 3.13
N TRP A 149 -1.84 0.26 2.48
CA TRP A 149 -3.30 0.29 2.58
C TRP A 149 -3.93 1.60 2.11
N VAL A 150 -3.43 2.16 1.01
CA VAL A 150 -3.92 3.43 0.47
C VAL A 150 -4.35 3.35 -1.00
N LEU A 151 -3.69 2.52 -1.82
CA LEU A 151 -4.03 2.41 -3.25
C LEU A 151 -5.47 1.97 -3.49
N GLU A 152 -6.00 1.13 -2.61
CA GLU A 152 -7.37 0.62 -2.67
C GLU A 152 -8.45 1.70 -2.51
N HIS A 153 -8.07 2.86 -1.99
CA HIS A 153 -8.96 4.00 -1.84
C HIS A 153 -8.94 4.94 -3.05
N LEU A 154 -7.91 4.85 -3.90
CA LEU A 154 -7.79 5.72 -5.07
C LEU A 154 -8.78 5.33 -6.17
N PRO A 155 -9.40 6.29 -6.85
CA PRO A 155 -10.22 6.04 -8.04
C PRO A 155 -9.45 5.35 -9.17
N ASP A 156 -8.17 5.72 -9.36
CA ASP A 156 -7.20 5.07 -10.24
C ASP A 156 -5.85 4.93 -9.51
N PRO A 157 -5.41 3.68 -9.23
CA PRO A 157 -4.15 3.43 -8.54
C PRO A 157 -2.91 3.89 -9.32
N ARG A 158 -3.02 4.00 -10.65
CA ARG A 158 -1.92 4.45 -11.51
C ARG A 158 -1.42 5.83 -11.13
N LEU A 159 -2.33 6.71 -10.68
CA LEU A 159 -1.96 8.07 -10.29
C LEU A 159 -1.03 8.06 -9.08
N GLY A 160 -1.37 7.29 -8.04
CA GLY A 160 -0.51 7.13 -6.87
C GLY A 160 0.80 6.41 -7.19
N LEU A 161 0.74 5.32 -7.97
CA LEU A 161 1.93 4.55 -8.34
C LEU A 161 2.91 5.37 -9.19
N ARG A 162 2.43 6.20 -10.12
CA ARG A 162 3.29 7.10 -10.90
C ARG A 162 3.98 8.15 -10.03
N GLU A 163 3.28 8.72 -9.07
CA GLU A 163 3.86 9.68 -8.13
C GLU A 163 4.90 9.00 -7.21
N LEU A 164 4.59 7.81 -6.69
CA LEU A 164 5.58 7.03 -5.91
C LEU A 164 6.82 6.71 -6.75
N ALA A 165 6.63 6.26 -8.00
CA ALA A 165 7.74 6.01 -8.91
C ALA A 165 8.53 7.28 -9.23
N ARG A 166 7.86 8.42 -9.44
CA ARG A 166 8.50 9.69 -9.74
C ARG A 166 9.42 10.17 -8.62
N VAL A 167 8.92 10.13 -7.38
CA VAL A 167 9.68 10.63 -6.22
C VAL A 167 10.71 9.63 -5.70
N LEU A 168 10.60 8.34 -6.04
CA LEU A 168 11.59 7.32 -5.72
C LEU A 168 12.78 7.44 -6.68
N GLN A 169 14.02 7.39 -6.18
CA GLN A 169 15.22 7.43 -7.04
C GLN A 169 15.35 6.17 -7.91
N PRO A 170 16.02 6.21 -9.06
CA PRO A 170 16.33 5.01 -9.85
C PRO A 170 17.02 3.95 -8.99
N GLY A 171 16.55 2.70 -9.07
CA GLY A 171 17.02 1.61 -8.21
C GLY A 171 16.53 1.67 -6.76
N GLY A 172 15.85 2.73 -6.36
CA GLY A 172 15.22 2.86 -5.04
C GLY A 172 14.15 1.81 -4.81
N LYS A 173 13.79 1.56 -3.55
CA LYS A 173 12.89 0.48 -3.13
C LYS A 173 11.58 1.00 -2.54
N LEU A 174 10.49 0.32 -2.90
CA LEU A 174 9.15 0.58 -2.40
C LEU A 174 8.60 -0.67 -1.72
N LEU A 175 8.19 -0.56 -0.47
CA LEU A 175 7.32 -1.54 0.18
C LEU A 175 5.87 -1.12 -0.01
N LEU A 176 5.12 -1.91 -0.77
CA LEU A 176 3.70 -1.68 -1.01
C LEU A 176 2.87 -2.73 -0.29
N LEU A 177 1.81 -2.29 0.40
CA LEU A 177 0.80 -3.15 0.98
C LEU A 177 -0.57 -2.74 0.43
N SER A 178 -1.38 -3.73 0.02
CA SER A 178 -2.73 -3.49 -0.51
C SER A 178 -3.67 -4.66 -0.23
N THR A 179 -4.97 -4.38 -0.25
CA THR A 179 -6.00 -5.38 0.00
C THR A 179 -6.10 -6.34 -1.18
N GLU A 180 -5.90 -7.64 -0.91
CA GLU A 180 -5.94 -8.70 -1.93
C GLU A 180 -7.37 -9.16 -2.20
N ASP A 181 -7.64 -9.60 -3.42
CA ASP A 181 -8.90 -10.21 -3.83
C ASP A 181 -9.01 -11.65 -3.28
N THR A 182 -9.29 -11.73 -1.99
CA THR A 182 -9.52 -12.96 -1.22
C THR A 182 -10.81 -12.82 -0.40
N LEU A 183 -11.27 -13.90 0.22
CA LEU A 183 -12.45 -13.84 1.09
C LEU A 183 -12.27 -12.82 2.23
N THR A 184 -11.10 -12.79 2.87
CA THR A 184 -10.78 -11.81 3.92
C THR A 184 -10.66 -10.39 3.37
N GLY A 185 -10.10 -10.24 2.16
CA GLY A 185 -10.04 -8.95 1.45
C GLY A 185 -11.42 -8.43 1.09
N ALA A 186 -12.33 -9.30 0.63
CA ALA A 186 -13.72 -8.92 0.36
C ALA A 186 -14.45 -8.43 1.62
N MET A 187 -14.20 -9.06 2.79
CA MET A 187 -14.72 -8.57 4.07
C MET A 187 -14.14 -7.19 4.42
N CYS A 188 -12.83 -7.02 4.30
CA CYS A 188 -12.18 -5.72 4.51
C CYS A 188 -12.71 -4.66 3.55
N SER A 189 -12.88 -5.00 2.26
CA SER A 189 -13.41 -4.10 1.25
C SER A 189 -14.79 -3.56 1.60
N ARG A 190 -15.69 -4.41 2.11
CA ARG A 190 -17.01 -4.00 2.58
C ARG A 190 -16.95 -3.09 3.81
N LEU A 191 -16.09 -3.43 4.78
CA LEU A 191 -15.95 -2.67 6.01
C LEU A 191 -15.32 -1.28 5.78
N TRP A 192 -14.30 -1.22 4.94
CA TRP A 192 -13.52 0.00 4.68
C TRP A 192 -13.90 0.73 3.37
N HIS A 193 -14.90 0.23 2.65
CA HIS A 193 -15.34 0.78 1.36
C HIS A 193 -14.17 1.00 0.38
N CYS A 194 -13.25 0.05 0.31
CA CYS A 194 -12.08 0.06 -0.57
C CYS A 194 -12.17 -1.04 -1.63
N ARG A 195 -11.43 -0.90 -2.73
CA ARG A 195 -11.33 -1.97 -3.73
C ARG A 195 -10.32 -3.03 -3.31
N THR A 196 -10.39 -4.20 -3.94
CA THR A 196 -9.39 -5.26 -3.83
C THR A 196 -8.59 -5.35 -5.12
N TYR A 197 -7.40 -5.94 -5.05
CA TYR A 197 -6.54 -6.21 -6.19
C TYR A 197 -6.20 -7.69 -6.26
N ASN A 198 -6.07 -8.23 -7.47
CA ASN A 198 -5.33 -9.47 -7.65
C ASN A 198 -3.86 -9.17 -7.96
N ARG A 199 -3.00 -10.17 -7.71
CA ARG A 199 -1.54 -9.99 -7.87
C ARG A 199 -1.11 -9.74 -9.29
N VAL A 200 -1.79 -10.34 -10.28
CA VAL A 200 -1.49 -10.18 -11.71
C VAL A 200 -1.82 -8.75 -12.14
N GLU A 201 -3.02 -8.28 -11.81
CA GLU A 201 -3.46 -6.91 -12.10
C GLU A 201 -2.51 -5.88 -11.49
N LEU A 202 -2.20 -6.00 -10.18
CA LEU A 202 -1.36 -5.04 -9.50
C LEU A 202 0.08 -5.04 -10.01
N ARG A 203 0.62 -6.22 -10.37
CA ARG A 203 1.94 -6.35 -11.00
C ARG A 203 1.99 -5.65 -12.36
N GLN A 204 0.96 -5.84 -13.19
CA GLN A 204 0.86 -5.18 -14.49
C GLN A 204 0.79 -3.66 -14.34
N ILE A 205 -0.11 -3.16 -13.50
CA ILE A 205 -0.27 -1.72 -13.25
C ILE A 205 1.03 -1.11 -12.71
N SER A 206 1.72 -1.81 -11.81
CA SER A 206 3.00 -1.35 -11.26
C SER A 206 4.08 -1.26 -12.34
N ALA A 207 4.17 -2.25 -13.23
CA ALA A 207 5.12 -2.25 -14.34
C ALA A 207 4.85 -1.10 -15.32
N GLU A 208 3.59 -0.82 -15.65
CA GLU A 208 3.18 0.34 -16.47
C GLU A 208 3.59 1.69 -15.84
N CYS A 209 3.78 1.71 -14.52
CA CYS A 209 4.23 2.89 -13.77
C CYS A 209 5.75 2.92 -13.51
N GLY A 210 6.53 2.00 -14.09
CA GLY A 210 7.98 1.94 -13.92
C GLY A 210 8.44 1.30 -12.59
N LEU A 211 7.58 0.52 -11.95
CA LEU A 211 7.86 -0.21 -10.70
C LEU A 211 7.91 -1.71 -10.96
N ARG A 212 9.07 -2.32 -10.76
CA ARG A 212 9.27 -3.76 -10.93
C ARG A 212 9.14 -4.49 -9.59
N TRP A 213 8.37 -5.57 -9.56
CA TRP A 213 8.29 -6.45 -8.41
C TRP A 213 9.61 -7.22 -8.25
N GLU A 214 10.21 -7.11 -7.04
CA GLU A 214 11.42 -7.85 -6.68
C GLU A 214 11.05 -9.12 -5.93
N ARG A 215 10.26 -8.98 -4.87
CA ARG A 215 9.83 -10.13 -4.06
C ARG A 215 8.50 -9.88 -3.37
N GLU A 216 7.76 -10.96 -3.20
CA GLU A 216 6.58 -10.99 -2.36
C GLU A 216 6.98 -11.22 -0.90
N MET A 217 6.33 -10.51 -0.01
CA MET A 217 6.55 -10.58 1.42
C MET A 217 5.29 -11.04 2.14
N TRP A 218 5.45 -11.54 3.36
CA TRP A 218 4.35 -12.03 4.18
C TRP A 218 4.63 -11.69 5.65
N PHE A 219 3.58 -11.41 6.41
CA PHE A 219 3.74 -11.18 7.85
C PHE A 219 4.33 -12.40 8.59
N SER A 220 3.99 -13.61 8.17
CA SER A 220 4.54 -14.86 8.71
C SER A 220 4.31 -16.03 7.74
N GLY A 221 4.93 -17.19 8.02
CA GLY A 221 4.70 -18.42 7.26
C GLY A 221 3.24 -18.87 7.25
N MET A 222 2.52 -18.69 8.35
CA MET A 222 1.07 -18.95 8.44
C MET A 222 0.27 -18.06 7.50
N HIS A 223 0.58 -16.76 7.45
CA HIS A 223 -0.09 -15.82 6.53
C HIS A 223 0.16 -16.21 5.06
N ARG A 224 1.37 -16.69 4.76
CA ARG A 224 1.72 -17.21 3.43
C ARG A 224 0.91 -18.46 3.09
N LEU A 225 0.85 -19.42 4.00
CA LEU A 225 0.13 -20.70 3.82
C LEU A 225 -1.37 -20.47 3.59
N LEU A 226 -1.98 -19.60 4.39
CA LEU A 226 -3.42 -19.31 4.36
C LEU A 226 -3.79 -18.16 3.42
N LYS A 227 -2.81 -17.57 2.72
CA LYS A 227 -2.99 -16.37 1.86
C LYS A 227 -3.71 -15.23 2.58
N LEU A 228 -3.32 -14.98 3.83
CA LEU A 228 -3.86 -13.91 4.67
C LEU A 228 -2.94 -12.68 4.64
N GLY A 229 -3.51 -11.50 4.91
CA GLY A 229 -2.73 -10.27 5.10
C GLY A 229 -2.52 -9.43 3.84
N GLY A 230 -3.25 -9.75 2.75
CA GLY A 230 -3.22 -8.96 1.53
C GLY A 230 -1.97 -9.13 0.67
N ILE A 231 -1.79 -8.24 -0.31
CA ILE A 231 -0.61 -8.18 -1.15
C ILE A 231 0.44 -7.35 -0.43
N ILE A 232 1.60 -7.95 -0.16
CA ILE A 232 2.76 -7.27 0.41
C ILE A 232 3.93 -7.53 -0.54
N VAL A 233 4.49 -6.47 -1.10
CA VAL A 233 5.51 -6.59 -2.13
C VAL A 233 6.59 -5.53 -1.98
N GLU A 234 7.85 -5.95 -2.12
CA GLU A 234 8.97 -5.06 -2.36
C GLU A 234 9.12 -4.87 -3.87
N MET A 235 9.16 -3.61 -4.27
CA MET A 235 9.34 -3.19 -5.66
C MET A 235 10.59 -2.33 -5.78
N ARG A 236 11.12 -2.22 -6.99
CA ARG A 236 12.19 -1.30 -7.37
C ARG A 236 11.72 -0.37 -8.47
N ARG A 237 12.11 0.90 -8.39
CA ARG A 237 12.02 1.75 -9.56
C ARG A 237 13.01 1.24 -10.60
N ALA A 238 12.53 1.03 -11.83
CA ALA A 238 13.41 0.67 -12.94
C ALA A 238 14.49 1.74 -13.12
N SER A 239 15.74 1.30 -13.24
CA SER A 239 16.83 2.17 -13.69
C SER A 239 16.54 2.59 -15.11
N LEU A 240 16.83 3.83 -15.45
CA LEU A 240 16.86 4.22 -16.86
C LEU A 240 17.90 3.31 -17.56
N PRO A 241 17.62 2.80 -18.75
CA PRO A 241 18.65 2.09 -19.51
C PRO A 241 19.85 3.04 -19.66
N ASP A 242 21.04 2.52 -19.37
CA ASP A 242 22.26 3.29 -19.55
C ASP A 242 22.31 3.81 -20.98
N SER A 243 22.33 5.14 -21.13
CA SER A 243 22.41 5.83 -22.41
C SER A 243 23.81 5.70 -23.09
N HIS A 244 24.59 4.69 -22.71
CA HIS A 244 25.97 4.47 -23.16
C HIS A 244 26.16 3.17 -23.96
N SER A 245 25.10 2.63 -24.61
CA SER A 245 25.25 1.56 -25.59
C SER A 245 24.63 1.95 -26.92
N ALA A 246 25.17 2.97 -27.54
CA ALA A 246 25.01 3.26 -28.96
C ALA A 246 26.38 3.60 -29.56
#